data_fa84883c8e4fd8d380236033a12b8e3a
#
_entry.id   fa84883c8e4fd8d380236033a12b8e3a
#
_cell.length_a   1.000
_cell.length_b   1.000
_cell.length_c   1.000
_cell.angle_alpha   90.00
_cell.angle_beta   90.00
_cell.angle_gamma   90.00
#
_symmetry.space_group_name_H-M   'P 1'
#
loop_
_entity.id
_entity.type
_entity.pdbx_description
1 polymer ?
#
loop_
_entity_poly.entity_id
_entity_poly.type
_entity_poly.pdbx_seq_one_letter_code
_entity_poly.pdbx_strand_id
1 'polypeptide(L)'
;MAAANQPKGSVSASSIKPVTRKAVRCQREVAWLVTQVAGKLVATTDDVNAPTPSFVLAAALSHTREQERTAQDGGHAIDYEAVMGPDLANFCTAAGLPTAPNALSDTGYMFTLSGADLIRDVYAYCSDLGEHMGDAAQVKPGYAIKLALRLFLLDAAAGNGATSKDNVSA
;
A
#
# COMPACT_ATOMS: atom_id res chain seq x y z
N MET A 1 -58.40 3.81 -24.07
CA MET A 1 -57.18 3.06 -24.42
C MET A 1 -56.02 3.67 -23.65
N ALA A 2 -55.63 3.09 -22.56
CA ALA A 2 -54.48 3.52 -21.81
C ALA A 2 -53.22 3.07 -22.54
N ALA A 3 -52.48 3.99 -23.13
CA ALA A 3 -51.13 3.71 -23.52
C ALA A 3 -50.32 3.38 -22.28
N ALA A 4 -49.84 2.17 -22.17
CA ALA A 4 -48.91 1.79 -21.13
C ALA A 4 -47.68 2.69 -21.20
N ASN A 5 -47.63 3.66 -20.34
CA ASN A 5 -46.45 4.51 -20.20
C ASN A 5 -45.39 3.66 -19.49
N GLN A 6 -44.60 2.96 -20.28
CA GLN A 6 -43.43 2.32 -19.75
C GLN A 6 -42.48 3.42 -19.31
N PRO A 7 -41.97 3.41 -18.08
CA PRO A 7 -40.96 4.36 -17.69
C PRO A 7 -39.73 4.12 -18.54
N LYS A 8 -39.52 4.99 -19.51
CA LYS A 8 -38.23 5.09 -20.21
C LYS A 8 -37.24 5.59 -19.18
N GLY A 9 -36.39 4.71 -18.69
CA GLY A 9 -35.31 5.17 -17.86
C GLY A 9 -34.90 4.32 -16.70
N SER A 10 -35.13 3.04 -16.70
CA SER A 10 -34.31 2.19 -15.86
C SER A 10 -32.92 2.12 -16.52
N VAL A 11 -32.07 3.08 -16.18
CA VAL A 11 -30.65 2.91 -16.41
C VAL A 11 -30.25 1.68 -15.60
N SER A 12 -30.09 0.57 -16.27
CA SER A 12 -29.67 -0.65 -15.60
C SER A 12 -28.29 -0.39 -14.96
N ALA A 13 -28.11 -0.85 -13.72
CA ALA A 13 -26.83 -0.76 -13.01
C ALA A 13 -25.63 -1.30 -13.81
N SER A 14 -25.89 -2.07 -14.88
CA SER A 14 -24.90 -2.61 -15.82
C SER A 14 -24.29 -1.56 -16.78
N SER A 15 -24.81 -0.33 -16.86
CA SER A 15 -24.25 0.73 -17.70
C SER A 15 -23.15 1.54 -17.03
N ILE A 16 -22.94 1.39 -15.71
CA ILE A 16 -21.85 2.05 -14.98
C ILE A 16 -20.61 1.14 -15.07
N LYS A 17 -19.68 1.50 -15.95
CA LYS A 17 -18.39 0.80 -16.01
C LYS A 17 -17.62 1.06 -14.71
N PRO A 18 -17.13 0.02 -14.02
CA PRO A 18 -16.28 0.22 -12.86
C PRO A 18 -15.02 1.01 -13.24
N VAL A 19 -14.57 1.90 -12.35
CA VAL A 19 -13.31 2.60 -12.53
C VAL A 19 -12.20 1.55 -12.40
N THR A 20 -11.43 1.35 -13.47
CA THR A 20 -10.35 0.36 -13.52
C THR A 20 -8.96 0.97 -13.40
N ARG A 21 -8.88 2.29 -13.48
CA ARG A 21 -7.64 3.05 -13.33
C ARG A 21 -7.90 4.34 -12.57
N LYS A 22 -7.01 4.67 -11.65
CA LYS A 22 -7.07 5.92 -10.91
C LYS A 22 -5.66 6.42 -10.61
N ALA A 23 -5.39 7.67 -10.97
CA ALA A 23 -4.16 8.34 -10.63
C ALA A 23 -4.25 8.92 -9.21
N VAL A 24 -3.24 8.68 -8.39
CA VAL A 24 -3.13 9.16 -7.02
C VAL A 24 -1.85 9.96 -6.88
N ARG A 25 -1.96 11.15 -6.30
CA ARG A 25 -0.78 11.96 -6.01
C ARG A 25 -0.07 11.43 -4.77
N CYS A 26 1.20 11.12 -4.91
CA CYS A 26 2.07 10.62 -3.85
C CYS A 26 3.32 11.49 -3.73
N GLN A 27 4.04 11.34 -2.62
CA GLN A 27 5.41 11.82 -2.53
C GLN A 27 6.32 11.01 -3.47
N ARG A 28 7.34 11.64 -4.00
CA ARG A 28 8.23 11.00 -4.99
C ARG A 28 8.95 9.77 -4.45
N GLU A 29 9.20 9.72 -3.15
CA GLU A 29 9.80 8.54 -2.51
C GLU A 29 9.00 7.25 -2.72
N VAL A 30 7.68 7.35 -2.96
CA VAL A 30 6.81 6.19 -3.22
C VAL A 30 7.29 5.41 -4.44
N ALA A 31 7.72 6.08 -5.50
CA ALA A 31 8.26 5.41 -6.68
C ALA A 31 9.48 4.55 -6.34
N TRP A 32 10.38 5.06 -5.49
CA TRP A 32 11.55 4.33 -5.04
C TRP A 32 11.20 3.20 -4.07
N LEU A 33 10.27 3.42 -3.14
CA LEU A 33 9.79 2.38 -2.23
C LEU A 33 9.13 1.21 -2.99
N VAL A 34 8.36 1.50 -4.04
CA VAL A 34 7.80 0.46 -4.93
C VAL A 34 8.90 -0.40 -5.52
N THR A 35 9.99 0.20 -5.99
CA THR A 35 11.15 -0.53 -6.53
C THR A 35 11.78 -1.44 -5.47
N GLN A 36 11.90 -0.97 -4.24
CA GLN A 36 12.46 -1.77 -3.14
C GLN A 36 11.56 -2.94 -2.77
N VAL A 37 10.25 -2.73 -2.66
CA VAL A 37 9.29 -3.81 -2.42
C VAL A 37 9.29 -4.82 -3.56
N ALA A 38 9.32 -4.35 -4.81
CA ALA A 38 9.43 -5.22 -5.99
C ALA A 38 10.65 -6.13 -5.91
N GLY A 39 11.80 -5.58 -5.54
CA GLY A 39 13.02 -6.36 -5.34
C GLY A 39 12.88 -7.45 -4.27
N LYS A 40 12.20 -7.17 -3.17
CA LYS A 40 11.93 -8.17 -2.14
C LYS A 40 10.98 -9.26 -2.63
N LEU A 41 9.94 -8.91 -3.37
CA LEU A 41 8.98 -9.86 -3.93
C LEU A 41 9.63 -10.80 -4.94
N VAL A 42 10.46 -10.27 -5.84
CA VAL A 42 11.20 -11.09 -6.83
C VAL A 42 12.17 -12.06 -6.15
N ALA A 43 12.80 -11.65 -5.05
CA ALA A 43 13.71 -12.51 -4.31
C ALA A 43 13.02 -13.71 -3.64
N THR A 44 11.69 -13.62 -3.43
CA THR A 44 10.90 -14.68 -2.78
C THR A 44 10.07 -15.52 -3.75
N THR A 45 10.05 -15.16 -5.03
CA THR A 45 9.28 -15.86 -6.05
C THR A 45 10.18 -16.25 -7.22
N ASP A 46 9.97 -17.43 -7.78
CA ASP A 46 10.66 -17.89 -8.99
C ASP A 46 10.12 -17.23 -10.28
N ASP A 47 9.26 -16.23 -10.14
CA ASP A 47 8.68 -15.55 -11.28
C ASP A 47 9.68 -14.55 -11.88
N VAL A 48 10.02 -14.77 -13.14
CA VAL A 48 11.04 -14.01 -13.89
C VAL A 48 10.54 -12.63 -14.33
N ASN A 49 9.24 -12.37 -14.22
CA ASN A 49 8.65 -11.12 -14.65
C ASN A 49 8.70 -10.08 -13.53
N ALA A 50 9.21 -8.89 -13.84
CA ALA A 50 9.15 -7.77 -12.92
C ALA A 50 7.69 -7.43 -12.57
N PRO A 51 7.33 -7.40 -11.28
CA PRO A 51 5.96 -7.09 -10.89
C PRO A 51 5.59 -5.65 -11.25
N THR A 52 4.34 -5.45 -11.68
CA THR A 52 3.82 -4.10 -11.92
C THR A 52 3.70 -3.31 -10.62
N PRO A 53 3.76 -1.97 -10.65
CA PRO A 53 3.57 -1.16 -9.45
C PRO A 53 2.27 -1.45 -8.71
N SER A 54 1.18 -1.70 -9.43
CA SER A 54 -0.11 -2.06 -8.81
C SER A 54 -0.07 -3.42 -8.13
N PHE A 55 0.60 -4.39 -8.71
CA PHE A 55 0.80 -5.70 -8.06
C PHE A 55 1.64 -5.57 -6.79
N VAL A 56 2.70 -4.78 -6.84
CA VAL A 56 3.56 -4.50 -5.69
C VAL A 56 2.76 -3.88 -4.55
N LEU A 57 1.95 -2.87 -4.87
CA LEU A 57 1.10 -2.22 -3.87
C LEU A 57 0.04 -3.18 -3.31
N ALA A 58 -0.59 -3.99 -4.15
CA ALA A 58 -1.57 -4.98 -3.70
C ALA A 58 -0.95 -5.97 -2.71
N ALA A 59 0.24 -6.45 -2.99
CA ALA A 59 0.98 -7.35 -2.09
C ALA A 59 1.36 -6.65 -0.77
N ALA A 60 1.87 -5.43 -0.83
CA ALA A 60 2.22 -4.65 0.36
C ALA A 60 0.99 -4.33 1.22
N LEU A 61 -0.13 -3.96 0.60
CA LEU A 61 -1.37 -3.65 1.30
C LEU A 61 -1.96 -4.90 1.98
N SER A 62 -2.00 -6.02 1.27
CA SER A 62 -2.45 -7.29 1.85
C SER A 62 -1.61 -7.70 3.05
N HIS A 63 -0.30 -7.57 2.95
CA HIS A 63 0.63 -7.85 4.04
C HIS A 63 0.42 -6.91 5.24
N THR A 64 0.22 -5.63 4.98
CA THR A 64 -0.06 -4.62 6.01
C THR A 64 -1.35 -4.93 6.77
N ARG A 65 -2.41 -5.30 6.05
CA ARG A 65 -3.69 -5.67 6.67
C ARG A 65 -3.56 -6.94 7.53
N GLU A 66 -2.76 -7.88 7.11
CA GLU A 66 -2.45 -9.07 7.90
C GLU A 66 -1.67 -8.74 9.17
N GLN A 67 -0.68 -7.86 9.08
CA GLN A 67 0.07 -7.39 10.26
C GLN A 67 -0.82 -6.65 11.25
N GLU A 68 -1.71 -5.79 10.78
CA GLU A 68 -2.66 -5.07 11.62
C GLU A 68 -3.59 -6.03 12.35
N ARG A 69 -4.10 -7.04 11.65
CA ARG A 69 -4.94 -8.07 12.25
C ARG A 69 -4.18 -8.86 13.30
N THR A 70 -2.97 -9.29 13.00
CA THR A 70 -2.11 -10.03 13.93
C THR A 70 -1.79 -9.20 15.18
N ALA A 71 -1.50 -7.92 15.02
CA ALA A 71 -1.25 -7.02 16.13
C ALA A 71 -2.51 -6.87 17.01
N GLN A 72 -3.67 -6.67 16.38
CA GLN A 72 -4.94 -6.55 17.09
C GLN A 72 -5.28 -7.82 17.87
N ASP A 73 -5.10 -9.00 17.27
CA ASP A 73 -5.33 -10.30 17.92
C ASP A 73 -4.37 -10.50 19.11
N GLY A 74 -3.15 -9.97 19.01
CA GLY A 74 -2.15 -9.97 20.08
C GLY A 74 -2.33 -8.88 21.13
N GLY A 75 -3.36 -8.04 21.01
CA GLY A 75 -3.60 -6.92 21.92
C GLY A 75 -2.64 -5.74 21.73
N HIS A 76 -2.02 -5.61 20.57
CA HIS A 76 -1.10 -4.54 20.23
C HIS A 76 -1.68 -3.63 19.14
N ALA A 77 -1.19 -2.42 19.07
CA ALA A 77 -1.46 -1.50 17.97
C ALA A 77 -0.16 -1.22 17.22
N ILE A 78 -0.26 -1.09 15.89
CA ILE A 78 0.88 -0.66 15.09
C ILE A 78 1.10 0.83 15.33
N ASP A 79 2.33 1.20 15.64
CA ASP A 79 2.72 2.60 15.78
C ASP A 79 2.99 3.20 14.40
N TYR A 80 1.95 3.77 13.81
CA TYR A 80 2.04 4.39 12.49
C TYR A 80 2.97 5.60 12.47
N GLU A 81 3.09 6.32 13.56
CA GLU A 81 3.98 7.47 13.66
C GLU A 81 5.44 7.04 13.63
N ALA A 82 5.78 5.95 14.28
CA ALA A 82 7.12 5.36 14.21
C ALA A 82 7.50 4.91 12.79
N VAL A 83 6.51 4.48 12.00
CA VAL A 83 6.71 4.06 10.59
C VAL A 83 6.85 5.27 9.66
N MET A 84 5.99 6.27 9.84
CA MET A 84 5.85 7.39 8.91
C MET A 84 6.68 8.63 9.29
N GLY A 85 7.04 8.77 10.59
CA GLY A 85 7.79 9.91 11.10
C GLY A 85 9.24 10.01 10.61
N PRO A 86 10.00 8.92 10.51
CA PRO A 86 11.38 9.00 10.02
C PRO A 86 11.45 9.55 8.59
N ASP A 87 12.45 10.40 8.34
CA ASP A 87 12.77 10.78 6.96
C ASP A 87 13.23 9.55 6.15
N LEU A 88 13.33 9.71 4.85
CA LEU A 88 13.66 8.57 3.97
C LEU A 88 15.03 7.96 4.30
N ALA A 89 16.02 8.77 4.62
CA ALA A 89 17.37 8.29 4.95
C ALA A 89 17.37 7.44 6.23
N ASN A 90 16.72 7.90 7.27
CA ASN A 90 16.58 7.16 8.53
C ASN A 90 15.71 5.91 8.36
N PHE A 91 14.67 6.00 7.56
CA PHE A 91 13.84 4.85 7.21
C PHE A 91 14.66 3.77 6.48
N CYS A 92 15.46 4.15 5.50
CA CYS A 92 16.33 3.21 4.77
C CYS A 92 17.29 2.48 5.71
N THR A 93 17.88 3.20 6.65
CA THR A 93 18.76 2.60 7.66
C THR A 93 18.01 1.58 8.52
N ALA A 94 16.83 1.93 9.02
CA ALA A 94 15.99 1.04 9.82
C ALA A 94 15.52 -0.19 9.07
N ALA A 95 15.20 -0.05 7.78
CA ALA A 95 14.73 -1.13 6.92
C ALA A 95 15.86 -1.92 6.23
N GLY A 96 17.12 -1.59 6.49
CA GLY A 96 18.27 -2.25 5.86
C GLY A 96 18.31 -2.08 4.34
N LEU A 97 17.85 -0.94 3.85
CA LEU A 97 17.78 -0.62 2.43
C LEU A 97 19.02 0.16 1.95
N PRO A 98 19.31 0.12 0.65
CA PRO A 98 20.32 1.00 0.07
C PRO A 98 19.98 2.47 0.31
N THR A 99 21.01 3.33 0.27
CA THR A 99 20.82 4.78 0.35
C THR A 99 19.97 5.26 -0.83
N ALA A 100 18.88 5.97 -0.52
CA ALA A 100 18.02 6.53 -1.54
C ALA A 100 18.74 7.62 -2.35
N PRO A 101 18.44 7.77 -3.65
CA PRO A 101 19.01 8.83 -4.46
C PRO A 101 18.66 10.22 -3.92
N ASN A 102 19.64 11.14 -3.93
CA ASN A 102 19.45 12.52 -3.46
C ASN A 102 18.42 13.33 -4.28
N ALA A 103 18.04 12.84 -5.44
CA ALA A 103 17.09 13.52 -6.34
C ALA A 103 15.62 13.28 -6.00
N LEU A 104 15.31 12.61 -4.89
CA LEU A 104 13.93 12.41 -4.43
C LEU A 104 13.43 13.63 -3.64
N SER A 105 13.54 14.80 -4.23
CA SER A 105 13.01 16.03 -3.66
C SER A 105 11.48 16.08 -3.74
N ASP A 106 10.88 17.02 -3.05
CA ASP A 106 9.45 17.22 -2.78
C ASP A 106 8.50 17.31 -4.00
N THR A 107 8.94 16.99 -5.19
CA THR A 107 8.07 16.92 -6.36
C THR A 107 7.13 15.74 -6.26
N GLY A 108 5.84 15.99 -6.42
CA GLY A 108 4.82 14.96 -6.39
C GLY A 108 5.03 13.90 -7.49
N TYR A 109 4.65 12.69 -7.17
CA TYR A 109 4.64 11.55 -8.07
C TYR A 109 3.20 11.08 -8.28
N MET A 110 2.81 10.81 -9.52
CA MET A 110 1.49 10.26 -9.82
C MET A 110 1.57 8.74 -9.91
N PHE A 111 1.00 8.08 -8.91
CA PHE A 111 0.86 6.62 -8.90
C PHE A 111 -0.45 6.23 -9.56
N THR A 112 -0.40 5.38 -10.57
CA THR A 112 -1.61 4.87 -11.23
C THR A 112 -2.01 3.54 -10.61
N LEU A 113 -3.13 3.54 -9.89
CA LEU A 113 -3.78 2.33 -9.41
C LEU A 113 -4.47 1.65 -10.59
N SER A 114 -4.13 0.41 -10.87
CA SER A 114 -4.75 -0.40 -11.91
C SER A 114 -5.50 -1.56 -11.29
N GLY A 115 -6.78 -1.68 -11.61
CA GLY A 115 -7.69 -2.68 -11.08
C GLY A 115 -8.71 -2.11 -10.10
N ALA A 116 -9.99 -2.43 -10.32
CA ALA A 116 -11.08 -1.96 -9.48
C ALA A 116 -10.95 -2.43 -8.02
N ASP A 117 -10.47 -3.64 -7.81
CA ASP A 117 -10.28 -4.21 -6.47
C ASP A 117 -9.19 -3.48 -5.69
N LEU A 118 -8.07 -3.16 -6.32
CA LEU A 118 -6.99 -2.41 -5.68
C LEU A 118 -7.45 -1.00 -5.31
N ILE A 119 -8.16 -0.32 -6.21
CA ILE A 119 -8.72 1.01 -5.95
C ILE A 119 -9.64 0.96 -4.73
N ARG A 120 -10.57 0.01 -4.70
CA ARG A 120 -11.48 -0.20 -3.57
C ARG A 120 -10.71 -0.45 -2.27
N ASP A 121 -9.72 -1.33 -2.29
CA ASP A 121 -8.96 -1.72 -1.10
C ASP A 121 -8.12 -0.57 -0.55
N VAL A 122 -7.51 0.24 -1.41
CA VAL A 122 -6.77 1.45 -0.99
C VAL A 122 -7.70 2.46 -0.31
N TYR A 123 -8.87 2.73 -0.88
CA TYR A 123 -9.82 3.68 -0.29
C TYR A 123 -10.48 3.15 0.98
N ALA A 124 -10.76 1.86 1.05
CA ALA A 124 -11.21 1.22 2.29
C ALA A 124 -10.15 1.35 3.39
N TYR A 125 -8.89 1.15 3.04
CA TYR A 125 -7.79 1.32 3.99
C TYR A 125 -7.66 2.77 4.48
N CYS A 126 -7.82 3.75 3.60
CA CYS A 126 -7.85 5.16 3.99
C CYS A 126 -8.96 5.45 5.01
N SER A 127 -10.14 4.87 4.80
CA SER A 127 -11.27 5.01 5.73
C SER A 127 -10.95 4.41 7.10
N ASP A 128 -10.43 3.19 7.12
CA ASP A 128 -10.07 2.51 8.37
C ASP A 128 -8.97 3.24 9.14
N LEU A 129 -7.98 3.77 8.45
CA LEU A 129 -6.93 4.59 9.05
C LEU A 129 -7.50 5.88 9.65
N GLY A 130 -8.42 6.53 8.96
CA GLY A 130 -9.09 7.73 9.45
C GLY A 130 -9.85 7.47 10.74
N GLU A 131 -10.59 6.38 10.81
CA GLU A 131 -11.29 5.96 12.02
C GLU A 131 -10.33 5.66 13.17
N HIS A 132 -9.24 4.97 12.88
CA HIS A 132 -8.24 4.61 13.89
C HIS A 132 -7.51 5.84 14.47
N MET A 133 -7.25 6.84 13.67
CA MET A 133 -6.59 8.08 14.09
C MET A 133 -7.52 9.01 14.89
N GLY A 134 -8.80 8.66 15.03
CA GLY A 134 -9.76 9.41 15.84
C GLY A 134 -10.09 10.80 15.30
N ASP A 135 -9.71 11.08 14.07
CA ASP A 135 -9.98 12.33 13.41
C ASP A 135 -10.81 12.10 12.14
N ALA A 136 -11.82 12.92 11.95
CA ALA A 136 -12.57 12.97 10.71
C ALA A 136 -11.73 13.48 9.52
N ALA A 137 -10.46 13.78 9.74
CA ALA A 137 -9.51 14.08 8.69
C ALA A 137 -9.36 12.88 7.77
N GLN A 138 -9.79 13.04 6.54
CA GLN A 138 -9.66 12.00 5.53
C GLN A 138 -8.18 11.70 5.29
N VAL A 139 -7.78 10.47 5.58
CA VAL A 139 -6.46 9.99 5.22
C VAL A 139 -6.38 9.94 3.69
N LYS A 140 -5.38 10.60 3.15
CA LYS A 140 -5.17 10.64 1.70
C LYS A 140 -4.62 9.31 1.20
N PRO A 141 -5.00 8.88 -0.02
CA PRO A 141 -4.48 7.64 -0.61
C PRO A 141 -2.95 7.59 -0.69
N GLY A 142 -2.30 8.71 -0.97
CA GLY A 142 -0.83 8.77 -0.99
C GLY A 142 -0.18 8.41 0.34
N TYR A 143 -0.78 8.81 1.45
CA TYR A 143 -0.34 8.41 2.80
C TYR A 143 -0.50 6.91 3.03
N ALA A 144 -1.67 6.36 2.72
CA ALA A 144 -1.95 4.93 2.88
C ALA A 144 -1.02 4.06 2.03
N ILE A 145 -0.72 4.47 0.81
CA ILE A 145 0.22 3.80 -0.09
C ILE A 145 1.63 3.78 0.51
N LYS A 146 2.12 4.94 0.94
CA LYS A 146 3.44 5.06 1.57
C LYS A 146 3.54 4.21 2.83
N LEU A 147 2.52 4.23 3.68
CA LEU A 147 2.45 3.44 4.90
C LEU A 147 2.54 1.94 4.61
N ALA A 148 1.75 1.44 3.67
CA ALA A 148 1.75 0.02 3.30
C ALA A 148 3.13 -0.43 2.78
N LEU A 149 3.76 0.37 1.94
CA LEU A 149 5.10 0.07 1.41
C LEU A 149 6.16 0.07 2.52
N ARG A 150 6.13 1.05 3.41
CA ARG A 150 7.08 1.13 4.53
C ARG A 150 6.91 -0.02 5.51
N LEU A 151 5.68 -0.36 5.89
CA LEU A 151 5.41 -1.49 6.79
C LEU A 151 5.91 -2.80 6.20
N PHE A 152 5.66 -3.05 4.92
CA PHE A 152 6.16 -4.22 4.24
C PHE A 152 7.69 -4.33 4.33
N LEU A 153 8.39 -3.24 4.06
CA LEU A 153 9.86 -3.20 4.07
C LEU A 153 10.44 -3.37 5.47
N LEU A 154 9.83 -2.78 6.48
CA LEU A 154 10.26 -2.96 7.87
C LEU A 154 10.07 -4.39 8.35
N ASP A 155 8.96 -5.02 8.01
CA ASP A 155 8.70 -6.40 8.36
C ASP A 155 9.63 -7.37 7.63
N ALA A 156 9.91 -7.14 6.36
CA ALA A 156 10.89 -7.92 5.60
C ALA A 156 12.29 -7.84 6.23
N ALA A 157 12.69 -6.68 6.71
CA ALA A 157 13.94 -6.50 7.42
C ALA A 157 13.98 -7.26 8.76
N ALA A 158 12.90 -7.21 9.52
CA ALA A 158 12.77 -7.94 10.79
C ALA A 158 12.78 -9.47 10.58
N GLY A 159 12.09 -9.96 9.55
CA GLY A 159 12.06 -11.38 9.18
C GLY A 159 13.44 -11.90 8.77
N ASN A 160 14.19 -11.14 8.00
CA ASN A 160 15.56 -11.48 7.62
C ASN A 160 16.52 -11.49 8.82
N GLY A 161 16.29 -10.62 9.80
CA GLY A 161 17.04 -10.60 11.05
C GLY A 161 16.82 -11.86 11.91
N ALA A 162 15.59 -12.37 11.95
CA ALA A 162 15.23 -13.57 12.70
C ALA A 162 15.83 -14.85 12.07
N THR A 163 15.83 -14.97 10.76
CA THR A 163 16.42 -16.12 10.04
C THR A 163 17.94 -16.18 10.18
N SER A 164 18.59 -15.04 10.32
CA SER A 164 20.04 -14.98 10.49
C SER A 164 20.51 -15.43 11.88
N LYS A 165 19.64 -15.35 12.88
CA LYS A 165 19.96 -15.79 14.25
C LYS A 165 19.82 -17.30 14.45
N ASP A 166 18.91 -17.94 13.73
CA ASP A 166 18.70 -19.37 13.83
C ASP A 166 19.79 -20.21 13.12
N ASN A 167 20.51 -19.60 12.17
CA ASN A 167 21.60 -20.26 11.47
C ASN A 167 22.96 -20.22 12.22
N VAL A 168 23.04 -19.50 13.33
CA VAL A 168 24.29 -19.39 14.12
C VAL A 168 24.34 -20.37 15.29
N SER A 169 23.26 -21.10 15.56
CA SER A 169 23.19 -22.09 16.64
C SER A 169 23.24 -23.54 16.16
N ALA A 170 23.94 -23.79 15.08
CA ALA A 170 24.24 -25.18 14.70
C ALA A 170 25.71 -25.51 14.94
#